data_04dcd63b82fc58ffe7f2a835d7c919c3
#
_entry.id   04dcd63b82fc58ffe7f2a835d7c919c3
#
_cell.length_a   1.000
_cell.length_b   1.000
_cell.length_c   1.000
_cell.angle_alpha   90.00
_cell.angle_beta   90.00
_cell.angle_gamma   90.00
#
_symmetry.space_group_name_H-M   'P 1'
#
loop_
_entity.id
_entity.type
_entity.pdbx_description
1 polymer ?
#
loop_
_entity_poly.entity_id
_entity_poly.type
_entity_poly.pdbx_seq_one_letter_code
_entity_poly.pdbx_strand_id
1 'polypeptide(L)'
;MKAKKIAAVMLTATMTLSLAACGGSSSSDSKSADGASDSGKVYKIGICQQLEHEALDQATKGFEDACEEKFGKDNVTFDLQNGQGEQANCATIANNFVADNVDLIMANATTALQCSAAATSDIPILGTSITDYATALDISDWTGATGMNISGTSDLAPIDKQEEMLTELVPDAKTVGILYCSAEPNSAYQANLFAEALKKDGITCKEYTAADSNEIQSVVTSAVAECDALYIPTDNTMAANTEIINNICLPAKIPVIAGEQGICSGCGIATLSISYYDIGYKAGEMAYDILVNGADITTMEIETAPNVTKMYNPTICEELGITVPDEYEAIEE
;
A
#
# COMPACT_ATOMS: atom_id res chain seq x y z
N MET A 1 -12.27 54.25 43.02
CA MET A 1 -12.10 54.31 44.51
C MET A 1 -11.65 52.93 44.97
N LYS A 2 -10.56 52.94 45.71
CA LYS A 2 -9.96 51.95 46.66
C LYS A 2 -9.28 50.69 46.00
N ALA A 3 -7.98 50.88 45.89
CA ALA A 3 -6.95 49.83 45.95
C ALA A 3 -6.91 49.13 47.33
N LYS A 4 -6.50 47.85 47.35
CA LYS A 4 -5.76 47.32 48.52
C LYS A 4 -4.73 46.27 48.03
N LYS A 5 -3.48 46.61 48.34
CA LYS A 5 -2.25 45.80 48.28
C LYS A 5 -2.17 44.87 49.50
N ILE A 6 -1.23 43.90 49.42
CA ILE A 6 -0.52 43.22 50.56
C ILE A 6 -0.44 41.72 50.21
N ALA A 7 0.64 40.97 50.34
CA ALA A 7 2.07 41.17 50.59
C ALA A 7 2.78 39.83 50.29
N ALA A 8 4.05 39.90 49.93
CA ALA A 8 4.96 38.77 49.76
C ALA A 8 5.34 38.10 51.09
N VAL A 9 5.59 36.78 51.09
CA VAL A 9 6.45 36.14 52.10
C VAL A 9 7.44 35.21 51.35
N MET A 10 8.70 35.62 51.39
CA MET A 10 9.87 34.78 51.15
C MET A 10 10.10 33.88 52.35
N LEU A 11 10.45 32.63 52.13
CA LEU A 11 11.19 31.84 53.11
C LEU A 11 12.29 31.05 52.42
N THR A 12 13.51 31.49 52.62
CA THR A 12 14.81 30.85 52.35
C THR A 12 15.15 29.91 53.49
N ALA A 13 15.62 28.72 53.22
CA ALA A 13 16.45 27.95 54.15
C ALA A 13 17.45 27.08 53.41
N THR A 14 18.64 27.30 53.77
CA THR A 14 20.00 26.94 53.38
C THR A 14 20.40 25.49 53.72
N MET A 15 21.29 24.97 52.86
CA MET A 15 22.50 24.14 53.03
C MET A 15 22.49 22.92 53.97
N THR A 16 23.01 21.79 53.44
CA THR A 16 24.30 21.26 53.94
C THR A 16 24.99 20.36 52.90
N LEU A 17 26.25 20.72 52.57
CA LEU A 17 27.26 19.87 51.93
C LEU A 17 27.74 18.78 52.90
N SER A 18 27.99 17.58 52.40
CA SER A 18 29.00 16.70 52.99
C SER A 18 29.80 16.01 51.86
N LEU A 19 31.07 16.45 51.71
CA LEU A 19 32.13 15.72 51.01
C LEU A 19 32.59 14.56 51.87
N ALA A 20 32.81 13.40 51.26
CA ALA A 20 33.79 12.43 51.71
C ALA A 20 34.47 11.84 50.46
N ALA A 21 35.77 12.09 50.35
CA ALA A 21 36.67 11.51 49.38
C ALA A 21 37.35 10.24 49.94
N CYS A 22 37.62 9.27 49.13
CA CYS A 22 38.84 8.42 48.98
C CYS A 22 38.51 7.18 48.20
N GLY A 23 39.14 6.96 47.05
CA GLY A 23 40.37 6.21 46.90
C GLY A 23 40.25 5.12 45.85
N GLY A 24 40.79 5.28 44.67
CA GLY A 24 41.49 4.45 43.75
C GLY A 24 41.13 3.01 43.47
N SER A 25 40.88 2.71 42.20
CA SER A 25 41.67 1.75 41.38
C SER A 25 41.05 1.57 40.00
N SER A 26 41.91 1.67 39.00
CA SER A 26 41.65 1.42 37.59
C SER A 26 41.19 -0.02 37.30
N SER A 27 40.13 -0.16 36.50
CA SER A 27 39.94 -1.26 35.59
C SER A 27 39.11 -0.79 34.40
N SER A 28 39.68 -1.02 33.25
CA SER A 28 39.09 -0.83 31.93
C SER A 28 37.86 -1.71 31.75
N ASP A 29 36.71 -1.13 31.55
CA ASP A 29 35.54 -1.85 31.04
C ASP A 29 34.98 -1.15 29.81
N SER A 30 34.91 -1.97 28.78
CA SER A 30 34.32 -1.71 27.50
C SER A 30 32.88 -1.17 27.66
N LYS A 31 32.62 0.03 27.13
CA LYS A 31 31.26 0.52 26.92
C LYS A 31 30.57 -0.37 25.87
N SER A 32 29.77 -1.30 26.33
CA SER A 32 28.62 -1.77 25.58
C SER A 32 27.68 -0.59 25.41
N ALA A 33 27.34 -0.26 24.17
CA ALA A 33 26.24 0.65 23.88
C ALA A 33 24.94 -0.07 24.27
N ASP A 34 24.46 0.19 25.49
CA ASP A 34 23.06 -0.12 25.84
C ASP A 34 22.19 0.78 24.98
N GLY A 35 21.52 0.21 23.99
CA GLY A 35 20.35 0.82 23.39
C GLY A 35 19.34 1.09 24.49
N ALA A 36 19.09 2.35 24.76
CA ALA A 36 18.02 2.76 25.65
C ALA A 36 16.69 2.29 25.01
N SER A 37 16.18 1.16 25.41
CA SER A 37 14.78 0.83 25.19
C SER A 37 13.99 1.84 25.99
N ASP A 38 13.25 2.71 25.27
CA ASP A 38 12.28 3.64 25.86
C ASP A 38 11.12 2.80 26.43
N SER A 39 11.32 2.27 27.62
CA SER A 39 10.40 1.37 28.29
C SER A 39 9.21 2.15 28.84
N GLY A 40 8.23 2.48 27.98
CA GLY A 40 6.99 3.09 28.42
C GLY A 40 6.17 3.86 27.39
N LYS A 41 6.68 4.11 26.18
CA LYS A 41 5.88 4.77 25.15
C LYS A 41 5.08 3.71 24.37
N VAL A 42 3.76 3.90 24.30
CA VAL A 42 2.88 3.16 23.40
C VAL A 42 2.65 4.02 22.16
N TYR A 43 3.05 3.53 21.00
CA TYR A 43 2.85 4.22 19.73
C TYR A 43 1.44 3.99 19.23
N LYS A 44 0.78 5.06 18.77
CA LYS A 44 -0.55 5.01 18.18
C LYS A 44 -0.46 5.20 16.67
N ILE A 45 -0.83 4.20 15.90
CA ILE A 45 -0.78 4.21 14.44
C ILE A 45 -2.21 4.20 13.89
N GLY A 46 -2.54 5.19 13.04
CA GLY A 46 -3.78 5.18 12.28
C GLY A 46 -3.58 4.45 10.95
N ILE A 47 -4.47 3.53 10.62
CA ILE A 47 -4.45 2.80 9.35
C ILE A 47 -5.69 3.18 8.54
N CYS A 48 -5.48 3.89 7.43
CA CYS A 48 -6.53 4.20 6.46
C CYS A 48 -6.43 3.20 5.30
N GLN A 49 -7.28 2.18 5.31
CA GLN A 49 -7.42 1.24 4.20
C GLN A 49 -8.52 1.75 3.26
N GLN A 50 -8.21 1.88 1.97
CA GLN A 50 -9.15 2.44 0.98
C GLN A 50 -10.41 1.61 0.82
N LEU A 51 -10.25 0.28 0.74
CA LEU A 51 -11.32 -0.68 0.50
C LEU A 51 -10.92 -2.04 1.12
N GLU A 52 -11.86 -2.92 1.35
CA GLU A 52 -11.63 -4.29 1.83
C GLU A 52 -11.59 -5.25 0.64
N HIS A 53 -10.44 -5.86 0.41
CA HIS A 53 -10.22 -6.98 -0.48
C HIS A 53 -8.85 -7.63 -0.17
N GLU A 54 -8.64 -8.84 -0.68
CA GLU A 54 -7.53 -9.71 -0.30
C GLU A 54 -6.16 -9.02 -0.28
N ALA A 55 -5.78 -8.28 -1.33
CA ALA A 55 -4.48 -7.66 -1.42
C ALA A 55 -4.26 -6.59 -0.33
N LEU A 56 -5.23 -5.69 -0.13
CA LEU A 56 -5.11 -4.66 0.90
C LEU A 56 -5.16 -5.23 2.31
N ASP A 57 -5.95 -6.29 2.54
CA ASP A 57 -6.02 -6.98 3.84
C ASP A 57 -4.67 -7.65 4.17
N GLN A 58 -4.01 -8.28 3.18
CA GLN A 58 -2.66 -8.83 3.34
C GLN A 58 -1.61 -7.74 3.63
N ALA A 59 -1.67 -6.59 2.95
CA ALA A 59 -0.76 -5.49 3.21
C ALA A 59 -0.95 -4.90 4.62
N THR A 60 -2.20 -4.70 5.05
CA THR A 60 -2.50 -4.27 6.42
C THR A 60 -1.98 -5.27 7.44
N LYS A 61 -2.24 -6.57 7.22
CA LYS A 61 -1.76 -7.62 8.11
C LYS A 61 -0.24 -7.64 8.21
N GLY A 62 0.46 -7.58 7.08
CA GLY A 62 1.93 -7.54 7.06
C GLY A 62 2.48 -6.35 7.85
N PHE A 63 1.88 -5.17 7.70
CA PHE A 63 2.24 -3.98 8.43
C PHE A 63 2.05 -4.13 9.95
N GLU A 64 0.90 -4.64 10.38
CA GLU A 64 0.62 -4.87 11.80
C GLU A 64 1.56 -5.90 12.40
N ASP A 65 1.79 -7.04 11.71
CA ASP A 65 2.70 -8.10 12.17
C ASP A 65 4.13 -7.56 12.35
N ALA A 66 4.64 -6.77 11.39
CA ALA A 66 5.97 -6.16 11.50
C ALA A 66 6.05 -5.15 12.66
N CYS A 67 5.05 -4.31 12.82
CA CYS A 67 5.00 -3.38 13.94
C CYS A 67 4.94 -4.12 15.28
N GLU A 68 4.11 -5.14 15.43
CA GLU A 68 4.04 -5.95 16.65
C GLU A 68 5.36 -6.66 16.96
N GLU A 69 6.07 -7.15 15.93
CA GLU A 69 7.37 -7.79 16.11
C GLU A 69 8.45 -6.79 16.53
N LYS A 70 8.51 -5.61 15.90
CA LYS A 70 9.58 -4.63 16.12
C LYS A 70 9.37 -3.79 17.38
N PHE A 71 8.16 -3.28 17.61
CA PHE A 71 7.84 -2.47 18.79
C PHE A 71 7.56 -3.32 20.04
N GLY A 72 7.09 -4.57 19.84
CA GLY A 72 6.45 -5.39 20.86
C GLY A 72 4.96 -5.07 20.99
N LYS A 73 4.13 -6.12 21.11
CA LYS A 73 2.65 -6.02 21.09
C LYS A 73 2.04 -5.03 22.09
N ASP A 74 2.68 -4.84 23.24
CA ASP A 74 2.19 -3.94 24.28
C ASP A 74 2.60 -2.47 24.04
N ASN A 75 3.46 -2.20 23.05
CA ASN A 75 4.04 -0.88 22.78
C ASN A 75 3.51 -0.23 21.49
N VAL A 76 2.58 -0.86 20.80
CA VAL A 76 1.93 -0.31 19.60
C VAL A 76 0.43 -0.59 19.64
N THR A 77 -0.35 0.35 19.14
CA THR A 77 -1.81 0.23 18.99
C THR A 77 -2.22 0.73 17.61
N PHE A 78 -3.20 0.07 17.01
CA PHE A 78 -3.72 0.40 15.70
C PHE A 78 -5.16 0.91 15.77
N ASP A 79 -5.45 1.94 14.98
CA ASP A 79 -6.80 2.38 14.66
C ASP A 79 -7.03 2.14 13.16
N LEU A 80 -7.54 0.94 12.83
CA LEU A 80 -7.82 0.53 11.45
C LEU A 80 -9.21 1.03 11.04
N GLN A 81 -9.26 1.85 10.00
CA GLN A 81 -10.49 2.40 9.42
C GLN A 81 -10.56 2.10 7.93
N ASN A 82 -11.74 1.69 7.45
CA ASN A 82 -12.00 1.36 6.05
C ASN A 82 -12.75 2.50 5.34
N GLY A 83 -12.17 3.00 4.24
CA GLY A 83 -12.76 4.05 3.40
C GLY A 83 -13.94 3.60 2.55
N GLN A 84 -14.17 2.29 2.44
CA GLN A 84 -15.27 1.69 1.67
C GLN A 84 -15.29 2.11 0.18
N GLY A 85 -14.11 2.37 -0.38
CA GLY A 85 -13.95 2.83 -1.76
C GLY A 85 -14.27 4.31 -1.99
N GLU A 86 -14.68 5.03 -0.94
CA GLU A 86 -15.13 6.42 -1.04
C GLU A 86 -14.04 7.40 -0.59
N GLN A 87 -13.60 8.27 -1.49
CA GLN A 87 -12.60 9.30 -1.18
C GLN A 87 -13.01 10.18 0.01
N ALA A 88 -14.30 10.52 0.14
CA ALA A 88 -14.80 11.34 1.24
C ALA A 88 -14.63 10.66 2.60
N ASN A 89 -14.75 9.33 2.64
CA ASN A 89 -14.52 8.57 3.87
C ASN A 89 -13.03 8.55 4.20
N CYS A 90 -12.13 8.28 3.23
CA CYS A 90 -10.69 8.35 3.44
C CYS A 90 -10.26 9.72 3.96
N ALA A 91 -10.79 10.82 3.40
CA ALA A 91 -10.50 12.17 3.87
C ALA A 91 -10.99 12.40 5.32
N THR A 92 -12.15 11.86 5.68
CA THR A 92 -12.69 11.94 7.04
C THR A 92 -11.81 11.16 8.02
N ILE A 93 -11.41 9.94 7.66
CA ILE A 93 -10.52 9.06 8.44
C ILE A 93 -9.17 9.75 8.69
N ALA A 94 -8.53 10.27 7.63
CA ALA A 94 -7.26 10.97 7.75
C ALA A 94 -7.34 12.19 8.68
N ASN A 95 -8.40 13.00 8.57
CA ASN A 95 -8.61 14.15 9.46
C ASN A 95 -8.85 13.71 10.92
N ASN A 96 -9.52 12.59 11.16
CA ASN A 96 -9.70 12.05 12.51
C ASN A 96 -8.35 11.63 13.12
N PHE A 97 -7.48 10.95 12.35
CA PHE A 97 -6.14 10.58 12.82
C PHE A 97 -5.31 11.82 13.20
N VAL A 98 -5.42 12.90 12.43
CA VAL A 98 -4.76 14.18 12.76
C VAL A 98 -5.31 14.75 14.07
N ALA A 99 -6.62 14.75 14.24
CA ALA A 99 -7.28 15.26 15.47
C ALA A 99 -6.90 14.42 16.71
N ASP A 100 -6.74 13.12 16.52
CA ASP A 100 -6.36 12.16 17.55
C ASP A 100 -4.87 12.15 17.87
N ASN A 101 -4.07 12.91 17.10
CA ASN A 101 -2.61 13.02 17.21
C ASN A 101 -1.94 11.65 17.21
N VAL A 102 -2.22 10.82 16.19
CA VAL A 102 -1.52 9.55 15.99
C VAL A 102 -0.04 9.80 15.73
N ASP A 103 0.82 8.85 16.09
CA ASP A 103 2.27 8.98 15.89
C ASP A 103 2.68 8.76 14.42
N LEU A 104 1.88 8.01 13.66
CA LEU A 104 2.10 7.72 12.24
C LEU A 104 0.77 7.36 11.58
N ILE A 105 0.61 7.68 10.30
CA ILE A 105 -0.50 7.22 9.44
C ILE A 105 0.05 6.20 8.44
N MET A 106 -0.53 5.01 8.42
CA MET A 106 -0.36 4.05 7.33
C MET A 106 -1.52 4.24 6.35
N ALA A 107 -1.18 4.55 5.11
CA ALA A 107 -2.16 4.75 4.04
C ALA A 107 -2.08 3.57 3.05
N ASN A 108 -3.12 2.74 3.04
CA ASN A 108 -3.20 1.56 2.20
C ASN A 108 -4.05 1.86 0.95
N ALA A 109 -3.38 1.92 -0.19
CA ALA A 109 -3.80 2.33 -1.51
C ALA A 109 -3.79 3.85 -1.80
N THR A 110 -3.81 4.19 -3.09
CA THR A 110 -3.53 5.54 -3.63
C THR A 110 -4.48 6.62 -3.08
N THR A 111 -5.78 6.37 -3.05
CA THR A 111 -6.75 7.36 -2.55
C THR A 111 -6.55 7.63 -1.05
N ALA A 112 -6.23 6.59 -0.25
CA ALA A 112 -5.92 6.75 1.16
C ALA A 112 -4.64 7.59 1.36
N LEU A 113 -3.60 7.38 0.53
CA LEU A 113 -2.38 8.17 0.53
C LEU A 113 -2.65 9.64 0.21
N GLN A 114 -3.40 9.92 -0.86
CA GLN A 114 -3.75 11.28 -1.28
C GLN A 114 -4.54 12.03 -0.20
N CYS A 115 -5.51 11.36 0.43
CA CYS A 115 -6.30 11.94 1.52
C CYS A 115 -5.45 12.21 2.77
N SER A 116 -4.52 11.31 3.11
CA SER A 116 -3.61 11.47 4.25
C SER A 116 -2.62 12.60 3.99
N ALA A 117 -2.05 12.69 2.79
CA ALA A 117 -1.15 13.78 2.36
C ALA A 117 -1.84 15.14 2.41
N ALA A 118 -3.13 15.21 2.06
CA ALA A 118 -3.90 16.45 2.12
C ALA A 118 -4.27 16.86 3.56
N ALA A 119 -4.33 15.90 4.50
CA ALA A 119 -4.73 16.14 5.89
C ALA A 119 -3.59 16.66 6.77
N THR A 120 -2.34 16.27 6.51
CA THR A 120 -1.20 16.65 7.38
C THR A 120 0.12 16.71 6.63
N SER A 121 0.96 17.68 7.03
CA SER A 121 2.39 17.76 6.67
C SER A 121 3.32 17.43 7.85
N ASP A 122 2.77 17.16 9.03
CA ASP A 122 3.52 17.03 10.28
C ASP A 122 3.62 15.57 10.74
N ILE A 123 2.53 14.81 10.64
CA ILE A 123 2.51 13.38 11.00
C ILE A 123 3.16 12.59 9.87
N PRO A 124 4.13 11.70 10.14
CA PRO A 124 4.71 10.84 9.13
C PRO A 124 3.64 9.90 8.51
N ILE A 125 3.69 9.76 7.19
CA ILE A 125 2.76 8.91 6.41
C ILE A 125 3.56 7.84 5.69
N LEU A 126 3.24 6.58 5.92
CA LEU A 126 3.74 5.45 5.14
C LEU A 126 2.64 4.92 4.24
N GLY A 127 2.87 5.00 2.93
CA GLY A 127 2.02 4.35 1.94
C GLY A 127 2.40 2.87 1.80
N THR A 128 1.42 2.03 1.53
CA THR A 128 1.62 0.68 1.00
C THR A 128 0.58 0.40 -0.07
N SER A 129 0.81 -0.55 -0.96
CA SER A 129 -0.07 -0.78 -2.11
C SER A 129 -0.25 0.47 -2.98
N ILE A 130 0.84 1.21 -3.18
CA ILE A 130 0.89 2.41 -4.00
C ILE A 130 1.64 2.08 -5.29
N THR A 131 0.97 2.20 -6.42
CA THR A 131 1.56 1.88 -7.71
C THR A 131 2.68 2.84 -8.09
N ASP A 132 2.39 4.15 -8.06
CA ASP A 132 3.37 5.18 -8.43
C ASP A 132 3.19 6.44 -7.57
N TYR A 133 4.17 6.72 -6.72
CA TYR A 133 4.14 7.87 -5.81
C TYR A 133 4.24 9.20 -6.53
N ALA A 134 4.97 9.25 -7.65
CA ALA A 134 5.12 10.48 -8.42
C ALA A 134 3.75 10.91 -9.00
N THR A 135 3.01 9.98 -9.59
CA THR A 135 1.65 10.22 -10.09
C THR A 135 0.66 10.50 -8.95
N ALA A 136 0.73 9.71 -7.85
CA ALA A 136 -0.20 9.85 -6.73
C ALA A 136 -0.12 11.22 -6.06
N LEU A 137 1.09 11.81 -5.99
CA LEU A 137 1.38 13.05 -5.26
C LEU A 137 1.73 14.24 -6.18
N ASP A 138 1.59 14.08 -7.50
CA ASP A 138 1.90 15.10 -8.53
C ASP A 138 3.36 15.62 -8.42
N ILE A 139 4.33 14.70 -8.27
CA ILE A 139 5.76 15.02 -8.15
C ILE A 139 6.41 14.95 -9.53
N SER A 140 6.82 16.10 -10.09
CA SER A 140 7.44 16.16 -11.43
C SER A 140 8.92 15.75 -11.45
N ASP A 141 9.68 16.04 -10.37
CA ASP A 141 11.12 15.80 -10.29
C ASP A 141 11.39 14.59 -9.38
N TRP A 142 10.97 13.39 -9.82
CA TRP A 142 11.09 12.16 -9.05
C TRP A 142 12.55 11.73 -8.85
N THR A 143 12.95 11.47 -7.62
CA THR A 143 14.30 11.06 -7.23
C THR A 143 14.39 9.73 -6.48
N GLY A 144 13.29 9.01 -6.32
CA GLY A 144 13.20 7.80 -5.50
C GLY A 144 12.61 8.04 -4.10
N ALA A 145 12.66 9.28 -3.61
CA ALA A 145 12.00 9.71 -2.37
C ALA A 145 11.04 10.86 -2.66
N THR A 146 10.01 11.02 -1.83
CA THR A 146 9.00 12.06 -2.04
C THR A 146 9.50 13.47 -1.65
N GLY A 147 10.47 13.56 -0.77
CA GLY A 147 10.94 14.83 -0.19
C GLY A 147 9.94 15.46 0.81
N MET A 148 8.87 14.75 1.15
CA MET A 148 7.81 15.18 2.09
C MET A 148 7.82 14.29 3.34
N ASN A 149 6.86 14.51 4.26
CA ASN A 149 6.60 13.61 5.39
C ASN A 149 5.97 12.26 4.97
N ILE A 150 6.31 11.78 3.78
CA ILE A 150 5.73 10.60 3.13
C ILE A 150 6.83 9.71 2.59
N SER A 151 6.74 8.42 2.84
CA SER A 151 7.49 7.35 2.20
C SER A 151 6.65 6.07 2.14
N GLY A 152 7.23 4.91 1.92
CA GLY A 152 6.52 3.63 1.95
C GLY A 152 6.96 2.64 0.89
N THR A 153 6.03 1.80 0.45
CA THR A 153 6.28 0.69 -0.47
C THR A 153 5.41 0.78 -1.71
N SER A 154 5.95 0.32 -2.85
CA SER A 154 5.24 0.28 -4.13
C SER A 154 4.83 -1.15 -4.49
N ASP A 155 3.65 -1.27 -5.09
CA ASP A 155 3.10 -2.52 -5.62
C ASP A 155 3.23 -2.65 -7.15
N LEU A 156 3.95 -1.76 -7.80
CA LEU A 156 4.10 -1.78 -9.26
C LEU A 156 4.87 -3.02 -9.70
N ALA A 157 4.16 -3.99 -10.26
CA ALA A 157 4.76 -5.11 -10.97
C ALA A 157 5.27 -4.67 -12.37
N PRO A 158 6.20 -5.43 -13.00
CA PRO A 158 6.66 -5.13 -14.34
C PRO A 158 5.54 -5.31 -15.38
N ILE A 159 4.97 -4.20 -15.85
CA ILE A 159 3.80 -4.20 -16.75
C ILE A 159 4.13 -4.80 -18.12
N ASP A 160 5.35 -4.60 -18.62
CA ASP A 160 5.83 -5.23 -19.84
C ASP A 160 5.84 -6.77 -19.75
N LYS A 161 6.12 -7.31 -18.57
CA LYS A 161 6.07 -8.76 -18.32
C LYS A 161 4.64 -9.30 -18.19
N GLN A 162 3.71 -8.48 -17.72
CA GLN A 162 2.29 -8.85 -17.74
C GLN A 162 1.73 -8.89 -19.17
N GLU A 163 2.21 -8.00 -20.03
CA GLU A 163 1.87 -8.03 -21.47
C GLU A 163 2.50 -9.26 -22.16
N GLU A 164 3.78 -9.57 -21.92
CA GLU A 164 4.41 -10.79 -22.40
C GLU A 164 3.63 -12.05 -21.97
N MET A 165 3.12 -12.08 -20.74
CA MET A 165 2.27 -13.16 -20.20
C MET A 165 0.95 -13.28 -20.98
N LEU A 166 0.32 -12.17 -21.34
CA LEU A 166 -0.88 -12.17 -22.17
C LEU A 166 -0.58 -12.81 -23.53
N THR A 167 0.48 -12.39 -24.19
CA THR A 167 0.85 -12.92 -25.52
C THR A 167 1.32 -14.38 -25.49
N GLU A 168 1.90 -14.82 -24.36
CA GLU A 168 2.26 -16.21 -24.12
C GLU A 168 1.04 -17.12 -23.98
N LEU A 169 0.06 -16.70 -23.15
CA LEU A 169 -1.10 -17.52 -22.80
C LEU A 169 -2.27 -17.39 -23.79
N VAL A 170 -2.36 -16.26 -24.49
CA VAL A 170 -3.43 -15.95 -25.46
C VAL A 170 -2.82 -15.47 -26.78
N PRO A 171 -2.02 -16.30 -27.48
CA PRO A 171 -1.21 -15.88 -28.64
C PRO A 171 -2.04 -15.44 -29.85
N ASP A 172 -3.30 -15.80 -29.93
CA ASP A 172 -4.20 -15.43 -31.01
C ASP A 172 -4.96 -14.12 -30.78
N ALA A 173 -4.78 -13.47 -29.63
CA ALA A 173 -5.44 -12.21 -29.28
C ALA A 173 -5.00 -11.09 -30.24
N LYS A 174 -5.97 -10.40 -30.84
CA LYS A 174 -5.76 -9.26 -31.75
C LYS A 174 -6.30 -7.96 -31.16
N THR A 175 -7.31 -8.07 -30.31
CA THR A 175 -7.95 -6.95 -29.63
C THR A 175 -8.00 -7.26 -28.14
N VAL A 176 -7.34 -6.44 -27.35
CA VAL A 176 -7.29 -6.57 -25.88
C VAL A 176 -8.00 -5.37 -25.26
N GLY A 177 -8.93 -5.67 -24.36
CA GLY A 177 -9.60 -4.66 -23.55
C GLY A 177 -8.84 -4.42 -22.25
N ILE A 178 -8.59 -3.15 -21.89
CA ILE A 178 -8.09 -2.79 -20.58
C ILE A 178 -9.29 -2.30 -19.75
N LEU A 179 -9.60 -3.03 -18.67
CA LEU A 179 -10.75 -2.78 -17.80
C LEU A 179 -10.28 -2.20 -16.47
N TYR A 180 -10.74 -1.00 -16.11
CA TYR A 180 -10.35 -0.37 -14.86
C TYR A 180 -11.36 0.68 -14.36
N CYS A 181 -11.21 1.11 -13.09
CA CYS A 181 -11.98 2.20 -12.50
C CYS A 181 -11.36 3.56 -12.86
N SER A 182 -12.13 4.43 -13.53
CA SER A 182 -11.65 5.76 -13.93
C SER A 182 -11.40 6.72 -12.76
N ALA A 183 -11.89 6.40 -11.57
CA ALA A 183 -11.63 7.16 -10.35
C ALA A 183 -10.28 6.79 -9.69
N GLU A 184 -9.58 5.77 -10.20
CA GLU A 184 -8.32 5.28 -9.65
C GLU A 184 -7.12 5.68 -10.54
N PRO A 185 -6.31 6.69 -10.16
CA PRO A 185 -5.18 7.15 -10.96
C PRO A 185 -4.07 6.10 -11.11
N ASN A 186 -3.88 5.22 -10.12
CA ASN A 186 -3.00 4.06 -10.19
C ASN A 186 -3.36 3.13 -11.35
N SER A 187 -4.66 2.88 -11.55
CA SER A 187 -5.16 2.01 -12.61
C SER A 187 -4.95 2.64 -13.99
N ALA A 188 -5.25 3.94 -14.13
CA ALA A 188 -5.00 4.69 -15.36
C ALA A 188 -3.51 4.73 -15.73
N TYR A 189 -2.61 4.86 -14.74
CA TYR A 189 -1.16 4.81 -14.95
C TYR A 189 -0.73 3.46 -15.56
N GLN A 190 -1.14 2.35 -14.97
CA GLN A 190 -0.81 1.01 -15.44
C GLN A 190 -1.47 0.71 -16.80
N ALA A 191 -2.72 1.15 -17.00
CA ALA A 191 -3.44 1.00 -18.27
C ALA A 191 -2.68 1.66 -19.43
N ASN A 192 -2.13 2.86 -19.22
CA ASN A 192 -1.32 3.55 -20.21
C ASN A 192 -0.04 2.76 -20.56
N LEU A 193 0.68 2.25 -19.55
CA LEU A 193 1.89 1.44 -19.75
C LEU A 193 1.58 0.15 -20.52
N PHE A 194 0.50 -0.54 -20.16
CA PHE A 194 0.08 -1.77 -20.82
C PHE A 194 -0.37 -1.52 -22.27
N ALA A 195 -1.11 -0.44 -22.53
CA ALA A 195 -1.50 -0.04 -23.88
C ALA A 195 -0.29 0.28 -24.76
N GLU A 196 0.76 0.91 -24.19
CA GLU A 196 2.01 1.13 -24.92
C GLU A 196 2.76 -0.17 -25.25
N ALA A 197 2.71 -1.17 -24.36
CA ALA A 197 3.29 -2.49 -24.60
C ALA A 197 2.53 -3.22 -25.70
N LEU A 198 1.22 -3.36 -25.65
CA LEU A 198 0.37 -3.94 -26.69
C LEU A 198 0.60 -3.32 -28.07
N LYS A 199 0.76 -1.99 -28.11
CA LYS A 199 1.02 -1.27 -29.35
C LYS A 199 2.34 -1.67 -30.02
N LYS A 200 3.40 -1.96 -29.22
CA LYS A 200 4.70 -2.41 -29.74
C LYS A 200 4.57 -3.75 -30.45
N ASP A 201 3.68 -4.62 -29.95
CA ASP A 201 3.43 -5.96 -30.50
C ASP A 201 2.33 -5.99 -31.57
N GLY A 202 1.80 -4.79 -31.89
CA GLY A 202 0.79 -4.61 -32.95
C GLY A 202 -0.61 -5.10 -32.57
N ILE A 203 -0.87 -5.28 -31.28
CA ILE A 203 -2.18 -5.67 -30.74
C ILE A 203 -3.05 -4.42 -30.57
N THR A 204 -4.31 -4.52 -30.98
CA THR A 204 -5.27 -3.43 -30.82
C THR A 204 -5.71 -3.33 -29.37
N CYS A 205 -5.53 -2.17 -28.76
CA CYS A 205 -5.98 -1.87 -27.41
C CYS A 205 -7.31 -1.09 -27.42
N LYS A 206 -8.21 -1.45 -26.51
CA LYS A 206 -9.43 -0.68 -26.21
C LYS A 206 -9.53 -0.49 -24.70
N GLU A 207 -9.91 0.73 -24.28
CA GLU A 207 -10.13 1.01 -22.86
C GLU A 207 -11.62 0.91 -22.50
N TYR A 208 -11.89 0.27 -21.36
CA TYR A 208 -13.21 0.09 -20.79
C TYR A 208 -13.17 0.54 -19.34
N THR A 209 -13.77 1.68 -19.05
CA THR A 209 -13.72 2.29 -17.72
C THR A 209 -15.08 2.30 -17.05
N ALA A 210 -15.13 1.87 -15.79
CA ALA A 210 -16.26 2.08 -14.89
C ALA A 210 -15.95 3.26 -13.96
N ALA A 211 -16.94 4.12 -13.71
CA ALA A 211 -16.76 5.21 -12.75
C ALA A 211 -16.82 4.72 -11.30
N ASP A 212 -17.61 3.68 -11.06
CA ASP A 212 -17.76 2.99 -9.78
C ASP A 212 -18.23 1.53 -9.99
N SER A 213 -18.44 0.78 -8.91
CA SER A 213 -18.85 -0.62 -8.95
C SER A 213 -20.20 -0.86 -9.63
N ASN A 214 -21.10 0.11 -9.69
CA ASN A 214 -22.42 -0.04 -10.32
C ASN A 214 -22.34 -0.17 -11.85
N GLU A 215 -21.27 0.36 -12.45
CA GLU A 215 -21.08 0.33 -13.90
C GLU A 215 -20.36 -0.93 -14.39
N ILE A 216 -19.69 -1.69 -13.53
CA ILE A 216 -18.83 -2.84 -13.88
C ILE A 216 -19.56 -3.81 -14.80
N GLN A 217 -20.78 -4.22 -14.44
CA GLN A 217 -21.55 -5.21 -15.22
C GLN A 217 -21.73 -4.77 -16.68
N SER A 218 -22.11 -3.51 -16.89
CA SER A 218 -22.39 -2.99 -18.24
C SER A 218 -21.12 -2.81 -19.05
N VAL A 219 -20.06 -2.35 -18.40
CA VAL A 219 -18.75 -2.11 -19.02
C VAL A 219 -18.11 -3.44 -19.43
N VAL A 220 -18.07 -4.45 -18.54
CA VAL A 220 -17.55 -5.79 -18.84
C VAL A 220 -18.34 -6.45 -19.95
N THR A 221 -19.69 -6.34 -19.93
CA THR A 221 -20.53 -6.88 -21.01
C THR A 221 -20.17 -6.29 -22.38
N SER A 222 -19.85 -5.00 -22.41
CA SER A 222 -19.41 -4.34 -23.64
C SER A 222 -18.02 -4.81 -24.08
N ALA A 223 -17.10 -4.97 -23.13
CA ALA A 223 -15.73 -5.40 -23.39
C ALA A 223 -15.66 -6.81 -23.97
N VAL A 224 -16.38 -7.79 -23.40
CA VAL A 224 -16.39 -9.19 -23.88
C VAL A 224 -17.02 -9.36 -25.26
N ALA A 225 -17.83 -8.41 -25.72
CA ALA A 225 -18.42 -8.43 -27.05
C ALA A 225 -17.44 -7.99 -28.16
N GLU A 226 -16.35 -7.34 -27.80
CA GLU A 226 -15.46 -6.67 -28.75
C GLU A 226 -13.99 -7.06 -28.64
N CYS A 227 -13.61 -7.81 -27.59
CA CYS A 227 -12.20 -8.14 -27.28
C CYS A 227 -11.99 -9.65 -27.28
N ASP A 228 -10.75 -10.06 -27.59
CA ASP A 228 -10.29 -11.45 -27.56
C ASP A 228 -9.77 -11.84 -26.16
N ALA A 229 -9.30 -10.85 -25.39
CA ALA A 229 -8.84 -10.99 -24.01
C ALA A 229 -9.02 -9.65 -23.27
N LEU A 230 -9.00 -9.70 -21.94
CA LEU A 230 -8.97 -8.50 -21.09
C LEU A 230 -7.71 -8.45 -20.24
N TYR A 231 -7.30 -7.24 -19.89
CA TYR A 231 -6.32 -6.94 -18.84
C TYR A 231 -6.99 -6.08 -17.78
N ILE A 232 -6.78 -6.43 -16.53
CA ILE A 232 -7.22 -5.65 -15.36
C ILE A 232 -5.97 -5.29 -14.56
N PRO A 233 -5.58 -4.01 -14.46
CA PRO A 233 -4.46 -3.59 -13.62
C PRO A 233 -4.71 -3.85 -12.13
N THR A 234 -3.78 -3.49 -11.25
CA THR A 234 -4.04 -3.43 -9.81
C THR A 234 -5.07 -2.32 -9.54
N ASP A 235 -6.33 -2.71 -9.51
CA ASP A 235 -7.50 -1.83 -9.39
C ASP A 235 -8.36 -2.29 -8.22
N ASN A 236 -8.50 -1.44 -7.21
CA ASN A 236 -9.18 -1.82 -5.96
C ASN A 236 -10.67 -2.06 -6.18
N THR A 237 -11.30 -1.26 -7.05
CA THR A 237 -12.71 -1.40 -7.37
C THR A 237 -12.99 -2.72 -8.11
N MET A 238 -12.13 -3.10 -9.07
CA MET A 238 -12.25 -4.36 -9.78
C MET A 238 -11.94 -5.55 -8.86
N ALA A 239 -10.91 -5.44 -8.00
CA ALA A 239 -10.55 -6.49 -7.03
C ALA A 239 -11.70 -6.84 -6.07
N ALA A 240 -12.43 -5.84 -5.61
CA ALA A 240 -13.60 -6.04 -4.75
C ALA A 240 -14.85 -6.58 -5.50
N ASN A 241 -14.80 -6.68 -6.85
CA ASN A 241 -15.95 -7.05 -7.69
C ASN A 241 -15.64 -8.17 -8.70
N THR A 242 -14.64 -9.00 -8.43
CA THR A 242 -14.19 -10.07 -9.34
C THR A 242 -15.27 -11.07 -9.68
N GLU A 243 -16.22 -11.36 -8.77
CA GLU A 243 -17.36 -12.26 -9.02
C GLU A 243 -18.24 -11.75 -10.18
N ILE A 244 -18.52 -10.45 -10.24
CA ILE A 244 -19.32 -9.85 -11.33
C ILE A 244 -18.58 -10.02 -12.65
N ILE A 245 -17.26 -9.78 -12.65
CA ILE A 245 -16.41 -9.87 -13.83
C ILE A 245 -16.35 -11.32 -14.32
N ASN A 246 -16.09 -12.28 -13.42
CA ASN A 246 -16.01 -13.70 -13.74
C ASN A 246 -17.33 -14.23 -14.34
N ASN A 247 -18.46 -13.86 -13.74
CA ASN A 247 -19.79 -14.26 -14.19
C ASN A 247 -20.11 -13.81 -15.63
N ILE A 248 -19.37 -12.86 -16.18
CA ILE A 248 -19.53 -12.37 -17.55
C ILE A 248 -18.40 -12.92 -18.46
N CYS A 249 -17.14 -12.83 -18.03
CA CYS A 249 -16.00 -13.21 -18.85
C CYS A 249 -15.93 -14.73 -19.10
N LEU A 250 -16.13 -15.54 -18.06
CA LEU A 250 -15.99 -16.99 -18.16
C LEU A 250 -17.02 -17.64 -19.12
N PRO A 251 -18.33 -17.34 -19.04
CA PRO A 251 -19.30 -17.84 -20.04
C PRO A 251 -19.05 -17.31 -21.45
N ALA A 252 -18.51 -16.10 -21.59
CA ALA A 252 -18.14 -15.50 -22.87
C ALA A 252 -16.85 -16.11 -23.45
N LYS A 253 -16.11 -16.93 -22.69
CA LYS A 253 -14.82 -17.50 -23.03
C LYS A 253 -13.74 -16.44 -23.29
N ILE A 254 -13.80 -15.32 -22.60
CA ILE A 254 -12.82 -14.24 -22.68
C ILE A 254 -11.84 -14.37 -21.52
N PRO A 255 -10.55 -14.71 -21.78
CA PRO A 255 -9.54 -14.78 -20.74
C PRO A 255 -9.17 -13.40 -20.20
N VAL A 256 -8.82 -13.36 -18.91
CA VAL A 256 -8.43 -12.13 -18.20
C VAL A 256 -7.00 -12.31 -17.67
N ILE A 257 -6.09 -11.42 -18.02
CA ILE A 257 -4.80 -11.25 -17.33
C ILE A 257 -5.01 -10.24 -16.21
N ALA A 258 -4.57 -10.59 -15.01
CA ALA A 258 -4.78 -9.79 -13.81
C ALA A 258 -3.49 -9.10 -13.35
N GLY A 259 -3.62 -7.88 -12.85
CA GLY A 259 -2.53 -7.09 -12.30
C GLY A 259 -2.01 -7.61 -10.96
N GLU A 260 -2.84 -8.36 -10.21
CA GLU A 260 -2.50 -8.90 -8.91
C GLU A 260 -3.26 -10.22 -8.60
N GLN A 261 -2.85 -10.90 -7.52
CA GLN A 261 -3.29 -12.26 -7.20
C GLN A 261 -4.79 -12.35 -6.89
N GLY A 262 -5.37 -11.43 -6.12
CA GLY A 262 -6.79 -11.48 -5.73
C GLY A 262 -7.72 -11.34 -6.93
N ILE A 263 -7.39 -10.45 -7.89
CA ILE A 263 -8.11 -10.35 -9.16
C ILE A 263 -7.95 -11.65 -9.97
N CYS A 264 -6.74 -12.22 -10.01
CA CYS A 264 -6.50 -13.49 -10.70
C CYS A 264 -7.29 -14.64 -10.08
N SER A 265 -7.28 -14.75 -8.76
CA SER A 265 -8.04 -15.74 -8.01
C SER A 265 -9.53 -15.67 -8.32
N GLY A 266 -10.08 -14.45 -8.38
CA GLY A 266 -11.50 -14.23 -8.59
C GLY A 266 -11.99 -14.32 -10.04
N CYS A 267 -11.19 -13.90 -11.03
CA CYS A 267 -11.64 -13.82 -12.42
C CYS A 267 -10.54 -13.93 -13.49
N GLY A 268 -9.27 -14.04 -13.11
CA GLY A 268 -8.15 -14.06 -14.06
C GLY A 268 -7.65 -15.46 -14.38
N ILE A 269 -6.95 -15.59 -15.52
CA ILE A 269 -6.24 -16.84 -15.87
C ILE A 269 -4.85 -16.86 -15.28
N ALA A 270 -4.17 -15.70 -15.25
CA ALA A 270 -2.81 -15.57 -14.73
C ALA A 270 -2.51 -14.14 -14.28
N THR A 271 -1.47 -14.02 -13.47
CA THR A 271 -0.92 -12.76 -12.96
C THR A 271 0.59 -12.87 -12.78
N LEU A 272 1.29 -11.75 -12.92
CA LEU A 272 2.64 -11.57 -12.41
C LEU A 272 2.52 -10.75 -11.12
N SER A 273 2.44 -11.43 -9.99
CA SER A 273 2.08 -10.83 -8.72
C SER A 273 3.29 -10.59 -7.81
N ILE A 274 3.13 -9.63 -6.92
CA ILE A 274 3.99 -9.38 -5.77
C ILE A 274 3.29 -9.87 -4.50
N SER A 275 4.05 -10.04 -3.41
CA SER A 275 3.49 -10.31 -2.10
C SER A 275 3.03 -9.01 -1.43
N TYR A 276 1.72 -8.81 -1.30
CA TYR A 276 1.15 -7.67 -0.57
C TYR A 276 1.46 -7.73 0.92
N TYR A 277 1.52 -8.93 1.49
CA TYR A 277 1.99 -9.11 2.86
C TYR A 277 3.41 -8.57 3.04
N ASP A 278 4.35 -8.89 2.13
CA ASP A 278 5.75 -8.49 2.27
C ASP A 278 5.94 -6.98 2.12
N ILE A 279 5.21 -6.32 1.21
CA ILE A 279 5.29 -4.86 1.10
C ILE A 279 4.67 -4.17 2.31
N GLY A 280 3.59 -4.71 2.87
CA GLY A 280 3.03 -4.25 4.14
C GLY A 280 4.00 -4.44 5.30
N TYR A 281 4.61 -5.63 5.40
CA TYR A 281 5.61 -5.93 6.42
C TYR A 281 6.81 -4.97 6.34
N LYS A 282 7.29 -4.70 5.11
CA LYS A 282 8.36 -3.73 4.89
C LYS A 282 7.97 -2.32 5.34
N ALA A 283 6.75 -1.88 5.05
CA ALA A 283 6.26 -0.59 5.54
C ALA A 283 6.20 -0.53 7.08
N GLY A 284 5.89 -1.66 7.75
CA GLY A 284 5.93 -1.77 9.22
C GLY A 284 7.36 -1.67 9.78
N GLU A 285 8.36 -2.24 9.10
CA GLU A 285 9.78 -2.04 9.44
C GLU A 285 10.18 -0.56 9.32
N MET A 286 9.74 0.11 8.23
CA MET A 286 9.99 1.54 8.02
C MET A 286 9.33 2.39 9.13
N ALA A 287 8.15 1.99 9.62
CA ALA A 287 7.49 2.67 10.75
C ALA A 287 8.35 2.62 12.01
N TYR A 288 8.97 1.49 12.31
CA TYR A 288 9.90 1.36 13.43
C TYR A 288 11.15 2.23 13.24
N ASP A 289 11.70 2.26 12.03
CA ASP A 289 12.88 3.09 11.75
C ASP A 289 12.57 4.58 11.94
N ILE A 290 11.39 5.05 11.55
CA ILE A 290 10.97 6.45 11.73
C ILE A 290 10.73 6.75 13.21
N LEU A 291 9.89 5.95 13.87
CA LEU A 291 9.37 6.28 15.20
C LEU A 291 10.36 5.98 16.35
N VAL A 292 11.25 5.00 16.17
CA VAL A 292 12.19 4.56 17.21
C VAL A 292 13.63 4.92 16.87
N ASN A 293 14.06 4.65 15.64
CA ASN A 293 15.44 4.91 15.23
C ASN A 293 15.68 6.36 14.77
N GLY A 294 14.61 7.14 14.56
CA GLY A 294 14.68 8.54 14.17
C GLY A 294 15.14 8.75 12.72
N ALA A 295 14.79 7.80 11.83
CA ALA A 295 15.05 7.93 10.41
C ALA A 295 14.30 9.14 9.82
N ASP A 296 14.96 9.87 8.93
CA ASP A 296 14.37 11.03 8.24
C ASP A 296 13.51 10.54 7.06
N ILE A 297 12.20 10.54 7.24
CA ILE A 297 11.23 10.10 6.23
C ILE A 297 11.34 10.88 4.92
N THR A 298 11.79 12.14 4.96
CA THR A 298 11.87 12.98 3.76
C THR A 298 12.94 12.51 2.76
N THR A 299 13.90 11.75 3.23
CA THR A 299 14.99 11.17 2.43
C THR A 299 14.88 9.66 2.25
N MET A 300 13.86 9.06 2.84
CA MET A 300 13.62 7.62 2.76
C MET A 300 13.08 7.26 1.39
N GLU A 301 13.81 6.41 0.65
CA GLU A 301 13.40 5.96 -0.69
C GLU A 301 12.16 5.05 -0.60
N ILE A 302 11.39 5.05 -1.67
CA ILE A 302 10.27 4.12 -1.82
C ILE A 302 10.84 2.71 -2.06
N GLU A 303 10.41 1.77 -1.24
CA GLU A 303 10.81 0.37 -1.35
C GLU A 303 9.88 -0.40 -2.30
N THR A 304 10.40 -1.40 -2.98
CA THR A 304 9.61 -2.25 -3.90
C THR A 304 9.65 -3.69 -3.43
N ALA A 305 8.66 -4.49 -3.84
CA ALA A 305 8.68 -5.92 -3.59
C ALA A 305 9.95 -6.55 -4.20
N PRO A 306 10.67 -7.39 -3.44
CA PRO A 306 11.94 -7.95 -3.90
C PRO A 306 11.76 -9.00 -5.02
N ASN A 307 10.59 -9.61 -5.11
CA ASN A 307 10.30 -10.71 -6.04
C ASN A 307 8.92 -10.53 -6.66
N VAL A 308 8.80 -11.03 -7.88
CA VAL A 308 7.52 -11.22 -8.59
C VAL A 308 7.37 -12.70 -8.94
N THR A 309 6.16 -13.21 -8.85
CA THR A 309 5.83 -14.61 -9.10
C THR A 309 4.80 -14.71 -10.22
N LYS A 310 5.08 -15.56 -11.21
CA LYS A 310 4.07 -15.93 -12.20
C LYS A 310 3.09 -16.91 -11.55
N MET A 311 1.83 -16.51 -11.44
CA MET A 311 0.78 -17.32 -10.84
C MET A 311 -0.39 -17.50 -11.82
N TYR A 312 -1.15 -18.58 -11.67
CA TYR A 312 -2.34 -18.84 -12.50
C TYR A 312 -3.48 -19.43 -11.70
N ASN A 313 -4.69 -19.24 -12.20
CA ASN A 313 -5.90 -19.84 -11.65
C ASN A 313 -6.18 -21.16 -12.39
N PRO A 314 -5.96 -22.32 -11.74
CA PRO A 314 -6.10 -23.62 -12.39
C PRO A 314 -7.54 -23.90 -12.85
N THR A 315 -8.54 -23.49 -12.09
CA THR A 315 -9.95 -23.72 -12.37
C THR A 315 -10.40 -22.95 -13.61
N ILE A 316 -10.08 -21.65 -13.71
CA ILE A 316 -10.46 -20.83 -14.87
C ILE A 316 -9.68 -21.26 -16.11
N CYS A 317 -8.38 -21.59 -15.98
CA CYS A 317 -7.57 -22.09 -17.10
C CYS A 317 -8.12 -23.40 -17.66
N GLU A 318 -8.54 -24.36 -16.81
CA GLU A 318 -9.15 -25.61 -17.22
C GLU A 318 -10.48 -25.38 -17.98
N GLU A 319 -11.35 -24.52 -17.47
CA GLU A 319 -12.63 -24.20 -18.10
C GLU A 319 -12.50 -23.49 -19.46
N LEU A 320 -11.45 -22.69 -19.62
CA LEU A 320 -11.13 -22.01 -20.89
C LEU A 320 -10.29 -22.87 -21.83
N GLY A 321 -9.73 -23.99 -21.35
CA GLY A 321 -8.85 -24.86 -22.13
C GLY A 321 -7.46 -24.26 -22.38
N ILE A 322 -6.98 -23.40 -21.48
CA ILE A 322 -5.68 -22.75 -21.58
C ILE A 322 -4.63 -23.63 -20.91
N THR A 323 -3.55 -23.92 -21.65
CA THR A 323 -2.39 -24.63 -21.10
C THR A 323 -1.38 -23.63 -20.57
N VAL A 324 -1.05 -23.77 -19.30
CA VAL A 324 -0.10 -22.87 -18.62
C VAL A 324 1.28 -23.55 -18.53
N PRO A 325 2.39 -22.86 -18.81
CA PRO A 325 3.75 -23.39 -18.65
C PRO A 325 4.08 -23.79 -17.22
N ASP A 326 5.03 -24.74 -17.05
CA ASP A 326 5.41 -25.33 -15.75
C ASP A 326 6.04 -24.30 -14.77
N GLU A 327 6.47 -23.13 -15.25
CA GLU A 327 7.05 -22.07 -14.42
C GLU A 327 6.01 -21.21 -13.68
N TYR A 328 4.73 -21.42 -13.92
CA TYR A 328 3.66 -20.72 -13.23
C TYR A 328 3.25 -21.51 -11.98
N GLU A 329 3.07 -20.80 -10.89
CA GLU A 329 2.58 -21.36 -9.63
C GLU A 329 1.04 -21.31 -9.58
N ALA A 330 0.41 -22.43 -9.23
CA ALA A 330 -1.03 -22.47 -9.07
C ALA A 330 -1.46 -21.65 -7.85
N ILE A 331 -2.46 -20.79 -8.00
CA ILE A 331 -3.12 -20.14 -6.85
C ILE A 331 -3.91 -21.23 -6.13
N GLU A 332 -3.63 -21.40 -4.83
CA GLU A 332 -4.39 -22.30 -3.96
C GLU A 332 -5.78 -21.71 -3.67
N GLU A 333 -6.83 -22.55 -3.73
CA GLU A 333 -8.22 -22.16 -3.41
C GLU A 333 -8.46 -22.04 -1.90
#